data_66cc0b63e89c5d04448302a848e13108
#
_entry.id   66cc0b63e89c5d04448302a848e13108
#
_cell.length_a   1.000
_cell.length_b   1.000
_cell.length_c   1.000
_cell.angle_alpha   90.00
_cell.angle_beta   90.00
_cell.angle_gamma   90.00
#
_symmetry.space_group_name_H-M   'P 1'
#
loop_
_entity.id
_entity.type
_entity.pdbx_description
1 polymer ?
#
loop_
_entity_poly.entity_id
_entity_poly.type
_entity_poly.pdbx_seq_one_letter_code
_entity_poly.pdbx_strand_id
1 'polypeptide(L)'
;MINRIRDVRRAKRMTLADVAARCDPPTTPQTVGRLETGMRNLSLDWMNKIAGALGVEPRLLLRSDHDDTSPKLIARFGEGGAEALSVPTDALLPSALGGEADLLALAIDIGAGDYRSGDQVWLRKIGPEDFARALNRDVLAPRPAGRFAFGRMIDRQDARVALLPPGPGQRQVVIDNPPWLGVAEMLVRKL
;
A
#
# COMPACT_ATOMS: atom_id res chain seq x y z
N MET A 1 -1.47 15.99 -11.46
CA MET A 1 -1.31 16.32 -10.03
C MET A 1 -2.67 16.76 -9.52
N ILE A 2 -3.32 15.94 -8.70
CA ILE A 2 -4.66 16.19 -8.15
C ILE A 2 -4.45 16.85 -6.79
N ASN A 3 -5.06 18.02 -6.57
CA ASN A 3 -4.96 18.66 -5.26
C ASN A 3 -6.08 18.19 -4.31
N ARG A 4 -5.82 18.22 -3.00
CA ARG A 4 -6.71 17.80 -1.92
C ARG A 4 -7.33 18.98 -1.15
N ILE A 5 -7.27 20.20 -1.70
CA ILE A 5 -7.73 21.41 -1.02
C ILE A 5 -9.20 21.22 -0.57
N ARG A 6 -10.06 20.71 -1.47
CA ARG A 6 -11.48 20.46 -1.18
C ARG A 6 -11.68 19.49 -0.03
N ASP A 7 -10.91 18.39 -0.01
CA ASP A 7 -11.05 17.32 1.00
C ASP A 7 -10.63 17.83 2.37
N VAL A 8 -9.47 18.50 2.44
CA VAL A 8 -8.95 19.09 3.68
C VAL A 8 -9.89 20.18 4.21
N ARG A 9 -10.39 21.06 3.33
CA ARG A 9 -11.36 22.09 3.72
C ARG A 9 -12.64 21.48 4.31
N ARG A 10 -13.22 20.48 3.65
CA ARG A 10 -14.44 19.81 4.10
C ARG A 10 -14.22 19.07 5.42
N ALA A 11 -13.09 18.39 5.59
CA ALA A 11 -12.73 17.73 6.85
C ALA A 11 -12.67 18.71 8.01
N LYS A 12 -12.25 19.97 7.75
CA LYS A 12 -12.23 21.06 8.72
C LYS A 12 -13.55 21.84 8.83
N ARG A 13 -14.61 21.41 8.10
CA ARG A 13 -15.94 22.05 8.08
C ARG A 13 -15.90 23.53 7.70
N MET A 14 -14.95 23.92 6.87
CA MET A 14 -14.79 25.31 6.39
C MET A 14 -15.51 25.53 5.07
N THR A 15 -16.07 26.73 4.88
CA THR A 15 -16.59 27.18 3.58
C THR A 15 -15.45 27.75 2.70
N LEU A 16 -15.72 27.96 1.41
CA LEU A 16 -14.78 28.66 0.54
C LEU A 16 -14.49 30.09 1.02
N ALA A 17 -15.50 30.74 1.60
CA ALA A 17 -15.37 32.10 2.16
C ALA A 17 -14.44 32.11 3.40
N ASP A 18 -14.57 31.12 4.28
CA ASP A 18 -13.71 31.01 5.47
C ASP A 18 -12.24 30.85 5.09
N VAL A 19 -11.94 29.99 4.11
CA VAL A 19 -10.58 29.80 3.63
C VAL A 19 -10.07 31.09 2.97
N ALA A 20 -10.88 31.71 2.13
CA ALA A 20 -10.52 32.96 1.44
C ALA A 20 -10.17 34.09 2.41
N ALA A 21 -10.96 34.26 3.47
CA ALA A 21 -10.75 35.28 4.49
C ALA A 21 -9.50 35.01 5.35
N ARG A 22 -9.13 33.73 5.57
CA ARG A 22 -7.95 33.33 6.35
C ARG A 22 -6.63 33.34 5.56
N CYS A 23 -6.71 33.50 4.24
CA CYS A 23 -5.50 33.65 3.44
C CYS A 23 -4.79 34.99 3.77
N ASP A 24 -3.48 35.01 3.71
CA ASP A 24 -2.66 36.23 3.85
C ASP A 24 -1.84 36.48 2.56
N PRO A 25 -2.08 37.60 1.85
CA PRO A 25 -3.24 38.50 1.93
C PRO A 25 -4.55 37.77 1.60
N PRO A 26 -5.73 38.27 2.08
CA PRO A 26 -7.04 37.66 1.79
C PRO A 26 -7.30 37.52 0.31
N THR A 27 -8.13 36.51 -0.05
CA THR A 27 -8.50 36.24 -1.45
C THR A 27 -10.01 36.10 -1.60
N THR A 28 -10.50 35.74 -2.78
CA THR A 28 -11.91 35.54 -3.01
C THR A 28 -12.31 34.07 -2.92
N PRO A 29 -13.54 33.74 -2.47
CA PRO A 29 -14.04 32.36 -2.48
C PRO A 29 -13.99 31.74 -3.88
N GLN A 30 -14.20 32.53 -4.92
CA GLN A 30 -14.11 32.10 -6.30
C GLN A 30 -12.68 31.65 -6.69
N THR A 31 -11.66 32.36 -6.20
CA THR A 31 -10.26 31.97 -6.41
C THR A 31 -9.94 30.64 -5.74
N VAL A 32 -10.39 30.46 -4.49
CA VAL A 32 -10.22 29.18 -3.77
C VAL A 32 -10.94 28.05 -4.53
N GLY A 33 -12.16 28.26 -5.00
CA GLY A 33 -12.92 27.29 -5.78
C GLY A 33 -12.23 26.89 -7.11
N ARG A 34 -11.62 27.86 -7.80
CA ARG A 34 -10.84 27.60 -9.03
C ARG A 34 -9.56 26.81 -8.75
N LEU A 35 -8.91 27.03 -7.62
CA LEU A 35 -7.76 26.23 -7.17
C LEU A 35 -8.20 24.81 -6.81
N GLU A 36 -9.33 24.63 -6.09
CA GLU A 36 -9.87 23.30 -5.76
C GLU A 36 -10.25 22.46 -6.98
N THR A 37 -10.75 23.10 -8.03
CA THR A 37 -11.20 22.41 -9.24
C THR A 37 -10.11 22.24 -10.30
N GLY A 38 -8.90 22.75 -10.04
CA GLY A 38 -7.80 22.71 -11.01
C GLY A 38 -7.95 23.70 -12.18
N MET A 39 -9.00 24.54 -12.19
CA MET A 39 -9.17 25.61 -13.20
C MET A 39 -8.10 26.70 -13.11
N ARG A 40 -7.37 26.72 -11.99
CA ARG A 40 -6.21 27.57 -11.78
C ARG A 40 -5.06 26.72 -11.27
N ASN A 41 -3.87 26.92 -11.83
CA ASN A 41 -2.66 26.22 -11.40
C ASN A 41 -2.34 26.55 -9.94
N LEU A 42 -2.10 25.50 -9.14
CA LEU A 42 -1.66 25.61 -7.77
C LEU A 42 -0.13 25.83 -7.76
N SER A 43 0.30 27.10 -7.77
CA SER A 43 1.71 27.44 -7.58
C SER A 43 2.14 27.18 -6.13
N LEU A 44 3.46 27.14 -5.88
CA LEU A 44 4.00 26.99 -4.54
C LEU A 44 3.48 28.07 -3.58
N ASP A 45 3.36 29.31 -4.05
CA ASP A 45 2.83 30.45 -3.27
C ASP A 45 1.37 30.20 -2.88
N TRP A 46 0.53 29.76 -3.82
CA TRP A 46 -0.86 29.43 -3.54
C TRP A 46 -0.98 28.23 -2.59
N MET A 47 -0.11 27.25 -2.75
CA MET A 47 -0.09 26.07 -1.89
C MET A 47 0.21 26.47 -0.44
N ASN A 48 1.26 27.28 -0.22
CA ASN A 48 1.62 27.77 1.11
C ASN A 48 0.49 28.64 1.73
N LYS A 49 -0.11 29.51 0.93
CA LYS A 49 -1.19 30.40 1.35
C LYS A 49 -2.43 29.63 1.77
N ILE A 50 -2.89 28.67 0.97
CA ILE A 50 -4.05 27.84 1.28
C ILE A 50 -3.77 26.91 2.46
N ALA A 51 -2.56 26.36 2.57
CA ALA A 51 -2.13 25.52 3.69
C ALA A 51 -2.16 26.31 5.01
N GLY A 52 -1.64 27.53 5.00
CA GLY A 52 -1.71 28.43 6.15
C GLY A 52 -3.15 28.75 6.56
N ALA A 53 -4.04 29.08 5.60
CA ALA A 53 -5.45 29.34 5.86
C ALA A 53 -6.20 28.12 6.42
N LEU A 54 -5.83 26.92 6.00
CA LEU A 54 -6.38 25.66 6.48
C LEU A 54 -5.69 25.14 7.76
N GLY A 55 -4.56 25.72 8.17
CA GLY A 55 -3.77 25.27 9.34
C GLY A 55 -3.26 23.84 9.15
N VAL A 56 -2.66 23.55 7.99
CA VAL A 56 -2.06 22.25 7.63
C VAL A 56 -0.71 22.47 6.94
N GLU A 57 0.10 21.43 6.88
CA GLU A 57 1.32 21.49 6.09
C GLU A 57 1.02 21.49 4.58
N PRO A 58 1.76 22.29 3.77
CA PRO A 58 1.54 22.43 2.33
C PRO A 58 1.51 21.09 1.57
N ARG A 59 2.34 20.12 1.98
CA ARG A 59 2.37 18.78 1.37
C ARG A 59 1.04 18.03 1.46
N LEU A 60 0.22 18.30 2.48
CA LEU A 60 -1.09 17.65 2.64
C LEU A 60 -2.13 18.12 1.61
N LEU A 61 -1.87 19.23 0.93
CA LEU A 61 -2.72 19.74 -0.15
C LEU A 61 -2.43 19.13 -1.51
N LEU A 62 -1.34 18.38 -1.63
CA LEU A 62 -1.01 17.63 -2.84
C LEU A 62 -1.38 16.19 -2.64
N ARG A 63 -2.11 15.63 -3.60
CA ARG A 63 -2.16 14.20 -3.80
C ARG A 63 -0.98 13.88 -4.70
N SER A 64 0.05 13.26 -4.17
CA SER A 64 1.01 12.58 -5.04
C SER A 64 0.26 11.39 -5.62
N ASP A 65 0.38 11.16 -6.91
CA ASP A 65 -0.08 9.90 -7.53
C ASP A 65 0.65 8.68 -6.89
N HIS A 66 1.62 8.95 -5.99
CA HIS A 66 2.34 7.98 -5.17
C HIS A 66 1.70 7.69 -3.80
N ASP A 67 0.73 8.50 -3.31
CA ASP A 67 0.09 8.24 -2.01
C ASP A 67 -0.84 7.01 -2.03
N ASP A 68 -1.34 6.62 -3.20
CA ASP A 68 -2.09 5.37 -3.38
C ASP A 68 -1.18 4.17 -3.74
N THR A 69 0.10 4.41 -4.01
CA THR A 69 1.09 3.37 -4.38
C THR A 69 1.99 2.95 -3.23
N SER A 70 1.81 3.51 -2.03
CA SER A 70 2.52 3.01 -0.84
C SER A 70 2.13 1.56 -0.59
N PRO A 71 3.08 0.63 -0.58
CA PRO A 71 2.80 -0.77 -0.32
C PRO A 71 2.09 -0.92 1.02
N LYS A 72 1.06 -1.75 1.03
CA LYS A 72 0.26 -2.02 2.22
C LYS A 72 0.64 -3.35 2.84
N LEU A 73 0.75 -3.36 4.14
CA LEU A 73 0.77 -4.57 4.93
C LEU A 73 -0.67 -5.13 4.90
N ILE A 74 -0.88 -6.23 4.21
CA ILE A 74 -2.21 -6.82 4.01
C ILE A 74 -2.44 -8.09 4.81
N ALA A 75 -1.37 -8.74 5.28
CA ALA A 75 -1.44 -10.00 6.00
C ALA A 75 -0.35 -10.09 7.06
N ARG A 76 -0.55 -10.99 8.04
CA ARG A 76 0.43 -11.40 9.04
C ARG A 76 0.60 -12.90 9.01
N PHE A 77 1.81 -13.38 9.22
CA PHE A 77 2.12 -14.79 9.35
C PHE A 77 2.35 -15.14 10.84
N GLY A 78 1.43 -15.91 11.40
CA GLY A 78 1.46 -16.38 12.78
C GLY A 78 1.35 -17.90 12.87
N GLU A 79 1.00 -18.45 14.03
CA GLU A 79 0.85 -19.90 14.27
C GLU A 79 -0.15 -20.58 13.34
N GLY A 80 -1.25 -19.89 12.99
CA GLY A 80 -2.30 -20.37 12.09
C GLY A 80 -1.96 -20.24 10.60
N GLY A 81 -0.77 -19.75 10.24
CA GLY A 81 -0.37 -19.43 8.88
C GLY A 81 -0.54 -17.94 8.54
N ALA A 82 -0.73 -17.63 7.26
CA ALA A 82 -0.92 -16.24 6.83
C ALA A 82 -2.40 -15.84 6.92
N GLU A 83 -2.67 -14.79 7.68
CA GLU A 83 -4.01 -14.24 7.91
C GLU A 83 -4.09 -12.80 7.40
N ALA A 84 -5.23 -12.42 6.83
CA ALA A 84 -5.47 -11.08 6.37
C ALA A 84 -5.58 -10.10 7.55
N LEU A 85 -5.05 -8.89 7.38
CA LEU A 85 -5.36 -7.78 8.28
C LEU A 85 -6.78 -7.27 8.01
N SER A 86 -7.54 -6.99 9.06
CA SER A 86 -8.88 -6.39 8.96
C SER A 86 -8.83 -5.00 8.31
N VAL A 87 -7.75 -4.27 8.53
CA VAL A 87 -7.47 -2.97 7.91
C VAL A 87 -6.01 -2.98 7.44
N PRO A 88 -5.75 -2.82 6.11
CA PRO A 88 -4.40 -2.67 5.60
C PRO A 88 -3.70 -1.45 6.20
N THR A 89 -2.45 -1.60 6.64
CA THR A 89 -1.61 -0.52 7.17
C THR A 89 -0.44 -0.24 6.24
N ASP A 90 0.19 0.93 6.35
CA ASP A 90 1.36 1.26 5.53
C ASP A 90 2.56 0.38 5.92
N ALA A 91 3.21 -0.18 4.91
CA ALA A 91 4.47 -0.90 5.10
C ALA A 91 5.64 0.09 5.14
N LEU A 92 6.69 -0.22 5.94
CA LEU A 92 7.90 0.58 5.98
C LEU A 92 8.70 0.36 4.69
N LEU A 93 8.80 1.39 3.85
CA LEU A 93 9.54 1.36 2.58
C LEU A 93 11.05 1.49 2.82
N PRO A 94 11.86 0.57 2.32
CA PRO A 94 13.22 0.87 1.94
C PRO A 94 13.18 1.79 0.70
N SER A 95 13.95 2.87 0.71
CA SER A 95 13.96 3.89 -0.34
C SER A 95 14.26 3.35 -1.76
N ALA A 96 14.82 2.15 -1.88
CA ALA A 96 15.16 1.51 -3.15
C ALA A 96 13.97 0.92 -3.92
N LEU A 97 12.81 0.70 -3.27
CA LEU A 97 11.60 0.14 -3.90
C LEU A 97 10.52 1.19 -4.17
N GLY A 98 10.79 2.44 -3.86
CA GLY A 98 9.85 3.54 -4.07
C GLY A 98 9.56 3.76 -5.56
N GLY A 99 8.30 3.53 -5.96
CA GLY A 99 7.80 3.90 -7.29
C GLY A 99 7.22 2.77 -8.14
N GLU A 100 7.23 1.52 -7.70
CA GLU A 100 6.58 0.44 -8.44
C GLU A 100 5.16 0.19 -7.92
N ALA A 101 4.18 0.29 -8.81
CA ALA A 101 2.81 -0.11 -8.56
C ALA A 101 2.74 -1.62 -8.22
N ASP A 102 1.75 -2.04 -7.40
CA ASP A 102 1.47 -3.44 -7.06
C ASP A 102 2.44 -4.14 -6.07
N LEU A 103 3.09 -3.37 -5.19
CA LEU A 103 3.80 -3.96 -4.05
C LEU A 103 2.87 -4.19 -2.86
N LEU A 104 3.06 -5.34 -2.21
CA LEU A 104 2.38 -5.77 -0.99
C LEU A 104 3.43 -6.08 0.08
N ALA A 105 3.04 -6.15 1.35
CA ALA A 105 3.92 -6.60 2.41
C ALA A 105 3.24 -7.62 3.32
N LEU A 106 4.03 -8.59 3.80
CA LEU A 106 3.65 -9.59 4.79
C LEU A 106 4.52 -9.39 6.03
N ALA A 107 3.90 -9.21 7.21
CA ALA A 107 4.62 -9.23 8.48
C ALA A 107 4.78 -10.66 8.99
N ILE A 108 5.92 -10.96 9.57
CA ILE A 108 6.21 -12.23 10.22
C ILE A 108 6.12 -12.01 11.73
N ASP A 109 5.04 -12.46 12.34
CA ASP A 109 4.84 -12.35 13.79
C ASP A 109 5.57 -13.48 14.53
N ILE A 110 5.61 -14.68 13.93
CA ILE A 110 6.28 -15.87 14.50
C ILE A 110 7.29 -16.39 13.49
N GLY A 111 8.51 -16.62 13.93
CA GLY A 111 9.58 -17.11 13.08
C GLY A 111 9.31 -18.51 12.52
N ALA A 112 9.58 -18.71 11.22
CA ALA A 112 9.42 -19.99 10.54
C ALA A 112 10.46 -20.12 9.40
N GLY A 113 11.24 -21.20 9.40
CA GLY A 113 12.32 -21.41 8.44
C GLY A 113 13.36 -20.29 8.52
N ASP A 114 13.63 -19.62 7.42
CA ASP A 114 14.60 -18.52 7.33
C ASP A 114 14.04 -17.17 7.83
N TYR A 115 12.74 -17.09 8.09
CA TYR A 115 12.05 -15.88 8.55
C TYR A 115 12.08 -15.79 10.08
N ARG A 116 12.29 -14.57 10.60
CA ARG A 116 12.29 -14.28 12.04
C ARG A 116 11.09 -13.41 12.41
N SER A 117 10.66 -13.52 13.66
CA SER A 117 9.67 -12.58 14.21
C SER A 117 10.13 -11.14 14.03
N GLY A 118 9.23 -10.29 13.53
CA GLY A 118 9.51 -8.89 13.22
C GLY A 118 9.99 -8.62 11.77
N ASP A 119 10.27 -9.67 10.99
CA ASP A 119 10.60 -9.50 9.57
C ASP A 119 9.39 -8.98 8.79
N GLN A 120 9.66 -8.24 7.73
CA GLN A 120 8.68 -7.88 6.71
C GLN A 120 9.13 -8.39 5.35
N VAL A 121 8.29 -9.18 4.70
CA VAL A 121 8.52 -9.68 3.34
C VAL A 121 7.76 -8.79 2.36
N TRP A 122 8.49 -8.21 1.43
CA TRP A 122 7.95 -7.38 0.37
C TRP A 122 7.70 -8.22 -0.87
N LEU A 123 6.53 -8.08 -1.43
CA LEU A 123 5.97 -8.98 -2.42
C LEU A 123 5.50 -8.18 -3.64
N ARG A 124 5.93 -8.59 -4.83
CA ARG A 124 5.38 -8.09 -6.08
C ARG A 124 4.16 -8.91 -6.46
N LYS A 125 3.02 -8.25 -6.66
CA LYS A 125 1.82 -8.89 -7.16
C LYS A 125 1.94 -9.19 -8.64
N ILE A 126 1.65 -10.44 -9.03
CA ILE A 126 1.64 -10.90 -10.43
C ILE A 126 0.31 -11.59 -10.76
N GLY A 127 -0.09 -11.52 -12.02
CA GLY A 127 -1.26 -12.21 -12.56
C GLY A 127 -0.99 -13.67 -12.94
N PRO A 128 -2.05 -14.44 -13.26
CA PRO A 128 -1.95 -15.86 -13.61
C PRO A 128 -1.03 -16.17 -14.80
N GLU A 129 -0.89 -15.24 -15.72
CA GLU A 129 -0.01 -15.34 -16.91
C GLU A 129 1.46 -15.43 -16.54
N ASP A 130 1.85 -14.81 -15.41
CA ASP A 130 3.24 -14.76 -14.95
C ASP A 130 3.57 -15.78 -13.84
N PHE A 131 2.63 -16.63 -13.43
CA PHE A 131 2.84 -17.60 -12.34
C PHE A 131 4.04 -18.54 -12.57
N ALA A 132 4.38 -18.84 -13.83
CA ALA A 132 5.55 -19.66 -14.12
C ALA A 132 6.86 -19.07 -13.58
N ARG A 133 6.95 -17.73 -13.49
CA ARG A 133 8.12 -17.01 -12.97
C ARG A 133 8.26 -17.13 -11.45
N ALA A 134 7.20 -17.54 -10.76
CA ALA A 134 7.16 -17.70 -9.31
C ALA A 134 7.63 -19.10 -8.84
N LEU A 135 7.89 -20.02 -9.75
CA LEU A 135 8.37 -21.37 -9.40
C LEU A 135 9.69 -21.28 -8.63
N ASN A 136 9.80 -22.04 -7.54
CA ASN A 136 10.93 -22.05 -6.61
C ASN A 136 11.17 -20.70 -5.87
N ARG A 137 10.20 -19.77 -5.91
CA ARG A 137 10.24 -18.53 -5.13
C ARG A 137 9.23 -18.59 -3.99
N ASP A 138 9.46 -17.80 -2.95
CA ASP A 138 8.51 -17.67 -1.87
C ASP A 138 7.39 -16.73 -2.30
N VAL A 139 6.15 -17.15 -2.09
CA VAL A 139 4.97 -16.43 -2.56
C VAL A 139 3.88 -16.38 -1.49
N LEU A 140 3.08 -15.32 -1.54
CA LEU A 140 1.81 -15.17 -0.82
C LEU A 140 0.67 -15.40 -1.82
N ALA A 141 -0.23 -16.33 -1.51
CA ALA A 141 -1.39 -16.61 -2.34
C ALA A 141 -2.69 -16.42 -1.56
N PRO A 142 -3.70 -15.72 -2.11
CA PRO A 142 -5.00 -15.59 -1.48
C PRO A 142 -5.75 -16.91 -1.48
N ARG A 143 -6.50 -17.15 -0.39
CA ARG A 143 -7.39 -18.29 -0.19
C ARG A 143 -8.80 -17.80 0.15
N PRO A 144 -9.83 -18.63 -0.01
CA PRO A 144 -11.20 -18.30 0.40
C PRO A 144 -11.30 -17.82 1.85
N ALA A 145 -12.29 -16.98 2.13
CA ALA A 145 -12.59 -16.42 3.45
C ALA A 145 -11.49 -15.49 4.01
N GLY A 146 -10.85 -14.69 3.15
CA GLY A 146 -9.85 -13.69 3.57
C GLY A 146 -8.56 -14.26 4.15
N ARG A 147 -8.29 -15.54 3.91
CA ARG A 147 -7.05 -16.21 4.34
C ARG A 147 -6.00 -16.11 3.26
N PHE A 148 -4.75 -16.35 3.64
CA PHE A 148 -3.63 -16.47 2.72
C PHE A 148 -2.87 -17.77 2.99
N ALA A 149 -2.06 -18.18 2.04
CA ALA A 149 -0.99 -19.14 2.23
C ALA A 149 0.33 -18.47 1.82
N PHE A 150 1.36 -18.66 2.63
CA PHE A 150 2.70 -18.19 2.35
C PHE A 150 3.67 -19.35 2.36
N GLY A 151 4.55 -19.42 1.36
CA GLY A 151 5.55 -20.46 1.26
C GLY A 151 6.20 -20.52 -0.12
N ARG A 152 7.12 -21.47 -0.30
CA ARG A 152 7.79 -21.70 -1.57
C ARG A 152 6.85 -22.37 -2.57
N MET A 153 6.70 -21.77 -3.73
CA MET A 153 5.96 -22.39 -4.83
C MET A 153 6.78 -23.55 -5.40
N ILE A 154 6.30 -24.77 -5.18
CA ILE A 154 7.03 -26.01 -5.54
C ILE A 154 6.50 -26.67 -6.81
N ASP A 155 5.25 -26.38 -7.17
CA ASP A 155 4.62 -26.94 -8.37
C ASP A 155 3.52 -26.03 -8.91
N ARG A 156 3.24 -26.16 -10.21
CA ARG A 156 2.14 -25.51 -10.91
C ARG A 156 1.56 -26.46 -11.95
N GLN A 157 0.27 -26.66 -11.92
CA GLN A 157 -0.49 -27.39 -12.93
C GLN A 157 -1.66 -26.52 -13.37
N ASP A 158 -1.60 -26.01 -14.59
CA ASP A 158 -2.58 -25.07 -15.15
C ASP A 158 -2.80 -23.86 -14.24
N ALA A 159 -3.99 -23.75 -13.65
CA ALA A 159 -4.37 -22.68 -12.72
C ALA A 159 -4.20 -23.07 -11.23
N ARG A 160 -3.64 -24.24 -10.95
CA ARG A 160 -3.39 -24.75 -9.60
C ARG A 160 -1.95 -24.51 -9.21
N VAL A 161 -1.70 -24.05 -8.00
CA VAL A 161 -0.36 -23.86 -7.44
C VAL A 161 -0.19 -24.63 -6.14
N ALA A 162 0.98 -25.23 -5.94
CA ALA A 162 1.35 -25.91 -4.70
C ALA A 162 2.42 -25.11 -3.96
N LEU A 163 2.15 -24.77 -2.71
CA LEU A 163 3.06 -24.05 -1.83
C LEU A 163 3.54 -24.93 -0.70
N LEU A 164 4.83 -24.88 -0.40
CA LEU A 164 5.41 -25.46 0.81
C LEU A 164 5.64 -24.34 1.82
N PRO A 165 4.86 -24.28 2.94
CA PRO A 165 5.06 -23.28 3.97
C PRO A 165 6.47 -23.35 4.57
N PRO A 166 7.04 -22.23 5.08
CA PRO A 166 8.36 -22.23 5.71
C PRO A 166 8.37 -23.04 7.01
N GLY A 167 9.50 -23.67 7.31
CA GLY A 167 9.71 -24.46 8.51
C GLY A 167 9.72 -25.97 8.28
N PRO A 168 10.30 -26.74 9.21
CA PRO A 168 10.40 -28.19 9.08
C PRO A 168 9.04 -28.88 9.27
N GLY A 169 8.84 -30.00 8.54
CA GLY A 169 7.66 -30.86 8.70
C GLY A 169 6.35 -30.30 8.16
N GLN A 170 6.38 -29.18 7.46
CA GLN A 170 5.19 -28.58 6.87
C GLN A 170 4.66 -29.41 5.71
N ARG A 171 3.34 -29.45 5.55
CA ARG A 171 2.68 -30.08 4.42
C ARG A 171 2.43 -29.04 3.34
N GLN A 172 2.54 -29.47 2.08
CA GLN A 172 2.18 -28.61 0.96
C GLN A 172 0.72 -28.16 1.03
N VAL A 173 0.48 -26.93 0.63
CA VAL A 173 -0.85 -26.33 0.49
C VAL A 173 -1.14 -26.15 -0.99
N VAL A 174 -2.20 -26.79 -1.48
CA VAL A 174 -2.64 -26.63 -2.88
C VAL A 174 -3.72 -25.57 -2.93
N ILE A 175 -3.62 -24.67 -3.89
CA ILE A 175 -4.56 -23.56 -4.09
C ILE A 175 -5.04 -23.59 -5.52
N ASP A 176 -6.34 -23.66 -5.69
CA ASP A 176 -7.01 -23.69 -6.98
C ASP A 176 -7.33 -22.26 -7.44
N ASN A 177 -6.96 -21.91 -8.67
CA ASN A 177 -7.28 -20.62 -9.32
C ASN A 177 -7.04 -19.37 -8.46
N PRO A 178 -5.87 -19.16 -7.86
CA PRO A 178 -5.62 -17.91 -7.18
C PRO A 178 -5.69 -16.76 -8.20
N PRO A 179 -6.39 -15.64 -7.88
CA PRO A 179 -6.52 -14.52 -8.81
C PRO A 179 -5.19 -13.76 -9.01
N TRP A 180 -4.25 -13.92 -8.09
CA TRP A 180 -2.91 -13.34 -8.13
C TRP A 180 -1.97 -14.07 -7.17
N LEU A 181 -0.67 -13.89 -7.35
CA LEU A 181 0.37 -14.25 -6.38
C LEU A 181 1.20 -13.02 -6.03
N GLY A 182 1.61 -12.91 -4.77
CA GLY A 182 2.62 -11.96 -4.32
C GLY A 182 3.97 -12.67 -4.26
N VAL A 183 4.88 -12.37 -5.17
CA VAL A 183 6.22 -12.99 -5.22
C VAL A 183 7.18 -12.22 -4.32
N ALA A 184 7.85 -12.89 -3.39
CA ALA A 184 8.81 -12.27 -2.48
C ALA A 184 10.00 -11.69 -3.25
N GLU A 185 10.27 -10.40 -3.05
CA GLU A 185 11.39 -9.69 -3.66
C GLU A 185 12.41 -9.18 -2.67
N MET A 186 11.95 -8.81 -1.48
CA MET A 186 12.82 -8.27 -0.44
C MET A 186 12.37 -8.70 0.95
N LEU A 187 13.34 -8.93 1.81
CA LEU A 187 13.16 -9.14 3.25
C LEU A 187 13.74 -7.94 4.00
N VAL A 188 12.92 -7.30 4.82
CA VAL A 188 13.34 -6.23 5.73
C VAL A 188 13.35 -6.77 7.14
N ARG A 189 14.51 -6.72 7.78
CA ARG A 189 14.73 -7.16 9.16
C ARG A 189 15.27 -6.02 10.00
N LYS A 190 14.65 -5.77 11.16
CA LYS A 190 15.24 -4.91 12.17
C LYS A 190 16.25 -5.74 12.97
N LEU A 191 17.43 -5.19 13.16
CA LEU A 191 18.50 -5.77 13.98
C LEU A 191 18.35 -5.35 15.44
#